data_9b86aa32744b1e1fe43d41b8d35a17f9
#
_entry.id   9b86aa32744b1e1fe43d41b8d35a17f9
#
_cell.length_a   1.000
_cell.length_b   1.000
_cell.length_c   1.000
_cell.angle_alpha   90.00
_cell.angle_beta   90.00
_cell.angle_gamma   90.00
#
_symmetry.space_group_name_H-M   'P 1'
#
loop_
_entity.id
_entity.type
_entity.pdbx_description
1 polymer ?
#
loop_
_entity_poly.entity_id
_entity_poly.type
_entity_poly.pdbx_seq_one_letter_code
_entity_poly.pdbx_strand_id
1 'polypeptide(L)'
;MFSTKGTILYFAILILSIIFTISVGLSLIVFGQMRIQREIGYSVVSLCAADTGVERALYAIYKEGNLSFSESANLENGASYNVFVSTSSSQCGTSVQYYCIKSRGNFKGVIRFVDASF
;
A
#
# COMPACT_ATOMS: atom_id res chain seq x y z
N MET A 1 19.67 -8.19 60.82
CA MET A 1 18.55 -8.99 60.34
C MET A 1 17.66 -8.14 59.49
N PHE A 2 17.47 -8.50 58.24
CA PHE A 2 16.60 -7.74 57.32
C PHE A 2 15.14 -7.89 57.71
N SER A 3 14.42 -6.79 57.79
CA SER A 3 12.99 -6.82 58.04
C SER A 3 12.28 -7.47 56.85
N THR A 4 11.41 -8.46 57.11
CA THR A 4 10.60 -9.11 56.08
C THR A 4 9.73 -8.11 55.31
N LYS A 5 9.30 -7.03 55.93
CA LYS A 5 8.54 -5.94 55.33
C LYS A 5 9.35 -5.18 54.27
N GLY A 6 10.62 -4.90 54.55
CA GLY A 6 11.51 -4.24 53.60
C GLY A 6 11.82 -5.10 52.39
N THR A 7 11.98 -6.40 52.61
CA THR A 7 12.23 -7.40 51.54
C THR A 7 11.01 -7.52 50.61
N ILE A 8 9.82 -7.56 51.16
CA ILE A 8 8.57 -7.61 50.36
C ILE A 8 8.41 -6.35 49.49
N LEU A 9 8.69 -5.18 50.09
CA LEU A 9 8.63 -3.91 49.36
C LEU A 9 9.63 -3.89 48.19
N TYR A 10 10.85 -4.38 48.42
CA TYR A 10 11.88 -4.48 47.39
C TYR A 10 11.43 -5.37 46.22
N PHE A 11 10.91 -6.56 46.52
CA PHE A 11 10.40 -7.47 45.50
C PHE A 11 9.20 -6.88 44.77
N ALA A 12 8.29 -6.17 45.45
CA ALA A 12 7.16 -5.52 44.83
C ALA A 12 7.59 -4.45 43.79
N ILE A 13 8.56 -3.62 44.14
CA ILE A 13 9.10 -2.60 43.25
C ILE A 13 9.81 -3.25 42.06
N LEU A 14 10.55 -4.31 42.27
CA LEU A 14 11.25 -5.04 41.22
C LEU A 14 10.27 -5.64 40.23
N ILE A 15 9.22 -6.30 40.69
CA ILE A 15 8.17 -6.88 39.85
C ILE A 15 7.43 -5.78 39.03
N LEU A 16 7.06 -4.68 39.68
CA LEU A 16 6.43 -3.55 39.03
C LEU A 16 7.31 -2.94 37.92
N SER A 17 8.60 -2.83 38.20
CA SER A 17 9.60 -2.34 37.24
C SER A 17 9.66 -3.24 36.00
N ILE A 18 9.67 -4.55 36.17
CA ILE A 18 9.70 -5.53 35.08
C ILE A 18 8.42 -5.43 34.25
N ILE A 19 7.25 -5.42 34.91
CA ILE A 19 5.94 -5.31 34.21
C ILE A 19 5.88 -4.01 33.42
N PHE A 20 6.31 -2.91 33.99
CA PHE A 20 6.33 -1.61 33.32
C PHE A 20 7.21 -1.62 32.06
N THR A 21 8.41 -2.19 32.15
CA THR A 21 9.35 -2.30 31.05
C THR A 21 8.76 -3.13 29.90
N ILE A 22 8.14 -4.27 30.23
CA ILE A 22 7.49 -5.13 29.23
C ILE A 22 6.33 -4.38 28.57
N SER A 23 5.51 -3.67 29.33
CA SER A 23 4.36 -2.92 28.84
C SER A 23 4.77 -1.83 27.83
N VAL A 24 5.83 -1.09 28.16
CA VAL A 24 6.37 -0.06 27.26
C VAL A 24 6.91 -0.69 25.98
N GLY A 25 7.66 -1.80 26.10
CA GLY A 25 8.20 -2.51 24.96
C GLY A 25 7.12 -3.02 23.99
N LEU A 26 6.07 -3.63 24.54
CA LEU A 26 4.93 -4.11 23.73
C LEU A 26 4.19 -2.95 23.05
N SER A 27 4.02 -1.83 23.75
CA SER A 27 3.35 -0.65 23.18
C SER A 27 4.10 -0.12 21.95
N LEU A 28 5.41 -0.07 21.97
CA LEU A 28 6.23 0.38 20.85
C LEU A 28 6.06 -0.53 19.63
N ILE A 29 6.00 -1.84 19.86
CA ILE A 29 5.79 -2.83 18.79
C ILE A 29 4.40 -2.64 18.17
N VAL A 30 3.36 -2.48 18.99
CA VAL A 30 1.98 -2.31 18.53
C VAL A 30 1.84 -1.04 17.67
N PHE A 31 2.41 0.08 18.12
CA PHE A 31 2.39 1.33 17.33
C PHE A 31 3.11 1.18 15.99
N GLY A 32 4.23 0.47 15.95
CA GLY A 32 4.92 0.17 14.70
C GLY A 32 4.07 -0.66 13.74
N GLN A 33 3.38 -1.68 14.25
CA GLN A 33 2.49 -2.53 13.45
C GLN A 33 1.29 -1.75 12.90
N MET A 34 0.69 -0.86 13.69
CA MET A 34 -0.43 -0.03 13.23
C MET A 34 -0.03 0.86 12.06
N ARG A 35 1.18 1.40 12.06
CA ARG A 35 1.70 2.18 10.95
C ARG A 35 1.83 1.35 9.68
N ILE A 36 2.41 0.15 9.79
CA ILE A 36 2.58 -0.77 8.66
C ILE A 36 1.22 -1.17 8.09
N GLN A 37 0.25 -1.50 8.92
CA GLN A 37 -1.10 -1.85 8.47
C GLN A 37 -1.78 -0.72 7.72
N ARG A 38 -1.58 0.52 8.14
CA ARG A 38 -2.11 1.69 7.45
C ARG A 38 -1.50 1.84 6.05
N GLU A 39 -0.20 1.68 5.93
CA GLU A 39 0.50 1.74 4.64
C GLU A 39 0.06 0.63 3.69
N ILE A 40 -0.16 -0.58 4.20
CA ILE A 40 -0.70 -1.69 3.41
C ILE A 40 -2.11 -1.35 2.91
N GLY A 41 -2.96 -0.77 3.75
CA GLY A 41 -4.29 -0.31 3.36
C GLY A 41 -4.23 0.72 2.22
N TYR A 42 -3.34 1.68 2.30
CA TYR A 42 -3.14 2.67 1.25
C TYR A 42 -2.63 2.03 -0.05
N SER A 43 -1.76 1.03 0.07
CA SER A 43 -1.27 0.25 -1.07
C SER A 43 -2.39 -0.47 -1.80
N VAL A 44 -3.33 -1.08 -1.07
CA VAL A 44 -4.49 -1.76 -1.67
C VAL A 44 -5.38 -0.76 -2.41
N VAL A 45 -5.66 0.41 -1.82
CA VAL A 45 -6.46 1.44 -2.47
C VAL A 45 -5.79 1.96 -3.74
N SER A 46 -4.49 2.20 -3.71
CA SER A 46 -3.75 2.65 -4.90
C SER A 46 -3.72 1.59 -5.99
N LEU A 47 -3.63 0.31 -5.62
CA LEU A 47 -3.70 -0.82 -6.56
C LEU A 47 -5.09 -0.91 -7.21
N CYS A 48 -6.16 -0.74 -6.44
CA CYS A 48 -7.53 -0.70 -6.98
C CYS A 48 -7.73 0.48 -7.93
N ALA A 49 -7.12 1.62 -7.66
CA ALA A 49 -7.16 2.77 -8.57
C ALA A 49 -6.44 2.45 -9.89
N ALA A 50 -5.30 1.78 -9.84
CA ALA A 50 -4.58 1.33 -11.03
C ALA A 50 -5.41 0.32 -11.84
N ASP A 51 -6.07 -0.64 -11.17
CA ASP A 51 -6.99 -1.58 -11.84
C ASP A 51 -8.14 -0.86 -12.54
N THR A 52 -8.71 0.15 -11.91
CA THR A 52 -9.75 0.98 -12.52
C THR A 52 -9.24 1.63 -13.81
N GLY A 53 -8.00 2.11 -13.81
CA GLY A 53 -7.36 2.64 -15.00
C GLY A 53 -7.23 1.61 -16.10
N VAL A 54 -6.82 0.38 -15.77
CA VAL A 54 -6.74 -0.73 -16.74
C VAL A 54 -8.11 -1.05 -17.34
N GLU A 55 -9.15 -1.13 -16.52
CA GLU A 55 -10.53 -1.39 -17.00
C GLU A 55 -11.00 -0.29 -17.95
N ARG A 56 -10.72 0.96 -17.64
CA ARG A 56 -11.05 2.09 -18.52
C ARG A 56 -10.31 2.00 -19.86
N ALA A 57 -9.05 1.61 -19.83
CA ALA A 57 -8.25 1.42 -21.04
C ALA A 57 -8.79 0.26 -21.89
N LEU A 58 -9.14 -0.87 -21.26
CA LEU A 58 -9.75 -2.00 -21.94
C LEU A 58 -11.08 -1.62 -22.60
N TYR A 59 -11.90 -0.86 -21.89
CA TYR A 59 -13.15 -0.36 -22.45
C TYR A 59 -12.90 0.49 -23.71
N ALA A 60 -11.93 1.41 -23.65
CA ALA A 60 -11.56 2.26 -24.78
C ALA A 60 -11.07 1.43 -25.98
N ILE A 61 -10.29 0.37 -25.73
CA ILE A 61 -9.78 -0.51 -26.77
C ILE A 61 -10.91 -1.32 -27.43
N TYR A 62 -11.75 -1.96 -26.62
CA TYR A 62 -12.76 -2.90 -27.13
C TYR A 62 -14.00 -2.20 -27.65
N LYS A 63 -14.39 -1.06 -27.10
CA LYS A 63 -15.61 -0.35 -27.51
C LYS A 63 -15.35 0.80 -28.48
N GLU A 64 -14.25 1.50 -28.30
CA GLU A 64 -13.90 2.68 -29.09
C GLU A 64 -12.79 2.42 -30.11
N GLY A 65 -12.11 1.27 -30.01
CA GLY A 65 -11.00 0.92 -30.90
C GLY A 65 -9.78 1.81 -30.75
N ASN A 66 -9.61 2.48 -29.62
CA ASN A 66 -8.54 3.44 -29.38
C ASN A 66 -7.31 2.78 -28.77
N LEU A 67 -6.29 2.50 -29.57
CA LEU A 67 -5.02 1.92 -29.14
C LEU A 67 -4.00 2.95 -28.63
N SER A 68 -4.35 4.23 -28.63
CA SER A 68 -3.51 5.32 -28.10
C SER A 68 -4.18 6.04 -26.94
N PHE A 69 -5.07 5.35 -26.23
CA PHE A 69 -5.81 5.88 -25.09
C PHE A 69 -4.89 6.32 -23.96
N SER A 70 -5.19 7.47 -23.40
CA SER A 70 -4.51 7.98 -22.20
C SER A 70 -5.52 8.77 -21.37
N GLU A 71 -5.58 8.47 -20.08
CA GLU A 71 -6.50 9.13 -19.16
C GLU A 71 -5.86 9.32 -17.80
N SER A 72 -6.18 10.42 -17.15
CA SER A 72 -5.84 10.72 -15.78
C SER A 72 -7.12 11.16 -15.08
N ALA A 73 -7.47 10.53 -13.97
CA ALA A 73 -8.69 10.86 -13.25
C ALA A 73 -8.49 10.73 -11.74
N ASN A 74 -9.28 11.50 -11.00
CA ASN A 74 -9.39 11.39 -9.56
C ASN A 74 -10.66 10.63 -9.21
N LEU A 75 -10.55 9.70 -8.26
CA LEU A 75 -11.66 8.94 -7.74
C LEU A 75 -12.30 9.64 -6.53
N GLU A 76 -13.54 9.31 -6.23
CA GLU A 76 -14.29 9.91 -5.12
C GLU A 76 -13.63 9.68 -3.75
N ASN A 77 -12.89 8.59 -3.61
CA ASN A 77 -12.19 8.25 -2.37
C ASN A 77 -10.87 9.00 -2.14
N GLY A 78 -10.52 9.92 -3.04
CA GLY A 78 -9.25 10.65 -3.00
C GLY A 78 -8.08 9.97 -3.69
N ALA A 79 -8.26 8.76 -4.21
CA ALA A 79 -7.26 8.10 -5.04
C ALA A 79 -7.27 8.68 -6.46
N SER A 80 -6.16 8.52 -7.16
CA SER A 80 -6.06 8.92 -8.56
C SER A 80 -5.39 7.83 -9.38
N TYR A 81 -5.67 7.81 -10.66
CA TYR A 81 -4.98 6.93 -11.59
C TYR A 81 -4.55 7.68 -12.84
N ASN A 82 -3.50 7.17 -13.44
CA ASN A 82 -3.02 7.61 -14.75
C ASN A 82 -2.76 6.36 -15.57
N VAL A 83 -3.44 6.21 -16.69
CA VAL A 83 -3.34 5.04 -17.55
C VAL A 83 -3.02 5.46 -18.97
N PHE A 84 -2.18 4.69 -19.64
CA PHE A 84 -1.94 4.85 -21.06
C PHE A 84 -1.78 3.50 -21.75
N VAL A 85 -2.15 3.47 -23.01
CA VAL A 85 -2.03 2.32 -23.88
C VAL A 85 -0.93 2.62 -24.89
N SER A 86 -0.05 1.65 -25.16
CA SER A 86 1.00 1.79 -26.14
C SER A 86 1.11 0.53 -26.98
N THR A 87 1.46 0.72 -28.25
CA THR A 87 1.80 -0.37 -29.19
C THR A 87 3.30 -0.43 -29.46
N SER A 88 4.07 0.50 -28.86
CA SER A 88 5.50 0.62 -29.08
C SER A 88 6.29 -0.44 -28.32
N SER A 89 7.19 -1.14 -28.98
CA SER A 89 8.08 -2.09 -28.33
C SER A 89 9.07 -1.44 -27.34
N SER A 90 9.35 -0.15 -27.50
CA SER A 90 10.21 0.59 -26.57
C SER A 90 9.55 0.83 -25.21
N GLN A 91 8.22 0.93 -25.18
CA GLN A 91 7.45 1.13 -23.94
C GLN A 91 6.89 -0.17 -23.36
N CYS A 92 6.54 -1.12 -24.21
CA CYS A 92 5.89 -2.37 -23.83
C CYS A 92 6.86 -3.55 -23.65
N GLY A 93 8.09 -3.43 -24.13
CA GLY A 93 9.05 -4.54 -24.19
C GLY A 93 8.84 -5.46 -25.40
N THR A 94 9.76 -6.40 -25.57
CA THR A 94 9.79 -7.28 -26.76
C THR A 94 8.81 -8.44 -26.70
N SER A 95 8.22 -8.73 -25.55
CA SER A 95 7.28 -9.83 -25.36
C SER A 95 5.83 -9.49 -25.73
N VAL A 96 5.57 -8.24 -26.04
CA VAL A 96 4.20 -7.75 -26.34
C VAL A 96 3.92 -7.89 -27.83
N GLN A 97 2.83 -8.58 -28.18
CA GLN A 97 2.44 -8.84 -29.58
C GLN A 97 1.58 -7.73 -30.18
N TYR A 98 0.68 -7.14 -29.37
CA TYR A 98 -0.31 -6.21 -29.89
C TYR A 98 -0.24 -4.85 -29.20
N TYR A 99 -0.46 -4.81 -27.90
CA TYR A 99 -0.45 -3.57 -27.11
C TYR A 99 -0.15 -3.86 -25.65
N CYS A 100 0.26 -2.84 -24.92
CA CYS A 100 0.36 -2.90 -23.47
C CYS A 100 -0.41 -1.75 -22.84
N ILE A 101 -0.95 -2.01 -21.67
CA ILE A 101 -1.63 -1.04 -20.83
C ILE A 101 -0.76 -0.83 -19.59
N LYS A 102 -0.41 0.42 -19.32
CA LYS A 102 0.31 0.79 -18.10
C LYS A 102 -0.55 1.72 -17.28
N SER A 103 -0.85 1.32 -16.07
CA SER A 103 -1.68 2.09 -15.15
C SER A 103 -0.92 2.36 -13.87
N ARG A 104 -0.98 3.59 -13.41
CA ARG A 104 -0.39 4.04 -12.16
C ARG A 104 -1.49 4.53 -11.24
N GLY A 105 -1.63 3.90 -10.08
CA GLY A 105 -2.53 4.35 -9.04
C GLY A 105 -1.76 5.08 -7.93
N ASN A 106 -2.36 6.12 -7.38
CA ASN A 106 -1.80 6.87 -6.27
C ASN A 106 -2.88 7.11 -5.22
N PHE A 107 -2.55 6.84 -3.97
CA PHE A 107 -3.39 7.14 -2.82
C PHE A 107 -2.50 7.56 -1.64
N LYS A 108 -2.67 8.80 -1.17
CA LYS A 108 -1.91 9.37 -0.05
C LYS A 108 -0.39 9.16 -0.16
N GLY A 109 0.15 9.36 -1.36
CA GLY A 109 1.58 9.22 -1.64
C GLY A 109 2.06 7.80 -1.89
N VAL A 110 1.21 6.79 -1.73
CA VAL A 110 1.53 5.40 -2.08
C VAL A 110 1.18 5.17 -3.53
N ILE A 111 2.16 4.72 -4.32
CA ILE A 111 2.03 4.54 -5.76
C ILE A 111 2.15 3.05 -6.08
N ARG A 112 1.23 2.55 -6.91
CA ARG A 112 1.26 1.19 -7.44
C ARG A 112 1.06 1.22 -8.95
N PHE A 113 1.71 0.29 -9.60
CA PHE A 113 1.66 0.13 -11.05
C PHE A 113 1.02 -1.20 -11.39
N VAL A 114 0.21 -1.20 -12.43
CA VAL A 114 -0.33 -2.41 -13.04
C VAL A 114 0.00 -2.36 -14.53
N ASP A 115 0.69 -3.36 -15.00
CA ASP A 115 1.06 -3.49 -16.41
C ASP A 115 0.35 -4.72 -16.97
N ALA A 116 -0.36 -4.53 -18.05
CA ALA A 116 -1.01 -5.62 -18.78
C ALA A 116 -0.52 -5.62 -20.22
N SER A 117 -0.14 -6.78 -20.71
CA SER A 117 0.36 -6.94 -22.08
C SER A 117 -0.43 -8.02 -22.81
N PHE A 118 -0.70 -7.78 -24.10
CA PHE A 118 -1.53 -8.64 -24.94
C PHE A 118 -0.86 -8.91 -26.28
#